data_5e122519b82b7ce36926ab59c25d095d
#
_entry.id   5e122519b82b7ce36926ab59c25d095d
#
_cell.length_a   1.000
_cell.length_b   1.000
_cell.length_c   1.000
_cell.angle_alpha   90.00
_cell.angle_beta   90.00
_cell.angle_gamma   90.00
#
_symmetry.space_group_name_H-M   'P 1'
#
loop_
_entity.id
_entity.type
_entity.pdbx_description
1 polymer ?
#
loop_
_entity_poly.entity_id
_entity_poly.type
_entity_poly.pdbx_seq_one_letter_code
_entity_poly.pdbx_strand_id
1 'polypeptide(L)'
;MRGFSQDASIKRLEGNMIMGHDDISVVICCAGMGTRLGIGTTKALVKIAGKSIIQRQLEMLDEYDDIRVAVGYQAEKVIKEVKHIRKDVMFAFNNDYRKTGSGVSLSKTLIGARKYVVIMDGDLLINRDDFNRFMSEPQECISVCESHSSEPIYLAVSNNEVNEFLRSPSKYEWGCLSKVLSSRLIAGAQGIDEM
;
A
#
# COMPACT_ATOMS: atom_id res chain seq x y z
N MET A 1 -3.61 -11.38 12.99
CA MET A 1 -2.80 -10.23 13.45
C MET A 1 -1.37 -10.49 13.00
N ARG A 2 -0.84 -9.71 12.08
CA ARG A 2 0.57 -9.77 11.70
C ARG A 2 1.29 -8.69 12.51
N GLY A 3 2.05 -9.09 13.55
CA GLY A 3 2.95 -8.20 14.26
C GLY A 3 4.27 -8.11 13.50
N PHE A 4 4.77 -6.93 13.27
CA PHE A 4 6.13 -6.74 12.77
C PHE A 4 7.13 -7.17 13.84
N SER A 5 8.03 -8.07 13.48
CA SER A 5 9.16 -8.46 14.32
C SER A 5 10.14 -7.28 14.47
N GLN A 6 10.74 -7.12 15.64
CA GLN A 6 11.63 -5.99 16.01
C GLN A 6 12.97 -5.94 15.25
N ASP A 7 13.23 -6.79 14.24
CA ASP A 7 14.54 -6.92 13.58
C ASP A 7 14.62 -6.35 12.16
N ALA A 8 13.80 -5.36 11.78
CA ALA A 8 13.99 -4.65 10.53
C ALA A 8 15.00 -3.49 10.73
N SER A 9 16.29 -3.79 10.59
CA SER A 9 17.34 -2.77 10.61
C SER A 9 17.45 -2.08 9.24
N ILE A 10 17.21 -0.76 9.22
CA ILE A 10 17.36 0.10 8.04
C ILE A 10 18.71 0.81 8.15
N LYS A 11 19.63 0.65 7.18
CA LYS A 11 20.89 1.40 7.09
C LYS A 11 20.71 2.71 6.34
N ARG A 12 21.14 3.82 6.96
CA ARG A 12 21.27 5.15 6.36
C ARG A 12 22.44 5.22 5.39
N LEU A 13 22.21 5.82 4.21
CA LEU A 13 23.25 6.47 3.43
C LEU A 13 23.15 7.98 3.65
N GLU A 14 24.30 8.62 3.87
CA GLU A 14 24.39 10.03 4.26
C GLU A 14 24.00 10.97 3.11
N GLY A 15 23.04 11.82 3.38
CA GLY A 15 22.55 12.88 2.49
C GLY A 15 21.18 13.33 2.94
N ASN A 16 21.10 14.14 4.02
CA ASN A 16 19.85 14.63 4.60
C ASN A 16 19.10 15.55 3.63
N MET A 17 18.25 14.99 2.75
CA MET A 17 17.03 15.68 2.32
C MET A 17 15.90 15.12 3.20
N ILE A 18 15.40 15.96 4.11
CA ILE A 18 14.15 15.66 4.83
C ILE A 18 13.07 15.66 3.75
N MET A 19 12.49 14.50 3.47
CA MET A 19 11.36 14.37 2.56
C MET A 19 10.17 15.08 3.21
N GLY A 20 9.65 16.12 2.55
CA GLY A 20 8.42 16.77 2.98
C GLY A 20 7.22 15.90 2.67
N HIS A 21 6.14 16.00 3.46
CA HIS A 21 4.85 15.38 3.16
C HIS A 21 4.34 15.79 1.78
N ASP A 22 4.72 17.00 1.32
CA ASP A 22 4.39 17.55 0.00
C ASP A 22 4.99 16.77 -1.19
N ASP A 23 5.98 15.92 -0.95
CA ASP A 23 6.58 15.07 -1.99
C ASP A 23 5.88 13.71 -2.15
N ILE A 24 4.90 13.39 -1.31
CA ILE A 24 4.31 12.05 -1.20
C ILE A 24 2.83 12.05 -1.57
N SER A 25 2.46 11.15 -2.49
CA SER A 25 1.07 10.68 -2.66
C SER A 25 0.90 9.34 -1.96
N VAL A 26 -0.15 9.17 -1.17
CA VAL A 26 -0.47 7.88 -0.55
C VAL A 26 -1.62 7.21 -1.29
N VAL A 27 -1.40 5.99 -1.77
CA VAL A 27 -2.39 5.18 -2.49
C VAL A 27 -2.82 4.01 -1.61
N ILE A 28 -4.12 3.89 -1.37
CA ILE A 28 -4.72 2.74 -0.68
C ILE A 28 -5.48 1.89 -1.70
N CYS A 29 -5.08 0.63 -1.86
CA CYS A 29 -5.64 -0.29 -2.85
C CYS A 29 -6.86 -1.04 -2.29
N CYS A 30 -8.08 -0.56 -2.58
CA CYS A 30 -9.35 -1.11 -2.07
C CYS A 30 -10.24 -1.72 -3.17
N ALA A 31 -9.74 -1.93 -4.39
CA ALA A 31 -10.56 -2.37 -5.52
C ALA A 31 -10.93 -3.87 -5.50
N GLY A 32 -10.21 -4.69 -4.73
CA GLY A 32 -10.33 -6.15 -4.73
C GLY A 32 -11.62 -6.66 -4.08
N MET A 33 -12.09 -7.84 -4.52
CA MET A 33 -13.32 -8.48 -4.04
C MET A 33 -13.18 -9.16 -2.67
N GLY A 34 -11.98 -9.50 -2.24
CA GLY A 34 -11.75 -10.19 -0.96
C GLY A 34 -12.43 -11.58 -0.86
N THR A 35 -12.60 -12.27 -1.98
CA THR A 35 -13.40 -13.52 -2.12
C THR A 35 -12.99 -14.61 -1.14
N ARG A 36 -11.70 -14.70 -0.80
CA ARG A 36 -11.15 -15.69 0.13
C ARG A 36 -11.68 -15.59 1.56
N LEU A 37 -12.09 -14.42 2.00
CA LEU A 37 -12.65 -14.25 3.35
C LEU A 37 -14.12 -14.66 3.46
N GLY A 38 -14.83 -14.84 2.33
CA GLY A 38 -16.23 -15.27 2.33
C GLY A 38 -17.24 -14.36 3.04
N ILE A 39 -16.83 -13.13 3.41
CA ILE A 39 -17.61 -12.21 4.25
C ILE A 39 -18.55 -11.29 3.45
N GLY A 40 -18.58 -11.42 2.10
CA GLY A 40 -19.46 -10.63 1.23
C GLY A 40 -19.19 -9.12 1.19
N THR A 41 -18.05 -8.68 1.71
CA THR A 41 -17.62 -7.28 1.67
C THR A 41 -16.15 -7.15 1.30
N THR A 42 -15.73 -5.95 0.86
CA THR A 42 -14.31 -5.67 0.65
C THR A 42 -13.56 -5.71 1.98
N LYS A 43 -12.32 -6.20 1.96
CA LYS A 43 -11.48 -6.34 3.16
C LYS A 43 -11.27 -4.99 3.89
N ALA A 44 -11.18 -3.89 3.15
CA ALA A 44 -11.01 -2.55 3.71
C ALA A 44 -12.12 -2.13 4.68
N LEU A 45 -13.34 -2.68 4.51
CA LEU A 45 -14.50 -2.39 5.35
C LEU A 45 -14.68 -3.35 6.54
N VAL A 46 -13.81 -4.34 6.68
CA VAL A 46 -13.82 -5.23 7.85
C VAL A 46 -13.54 -4.42 9.11
N LYS A 47 -14.40 -4.60 10.12
CA LYS A 47 -14.25 -3.89 11.39
C LYS A 47 -13.47 -4.73 12.40
N ILE A 48 -12.48 -4.10 13.02
CA ILE A 48 -11.70 -4.66 14.12
C ILE A 48 -11.79 -3.69 15.30
N ALA A 49 -12.30 -4.16 16.43
CA ALA A 49 -12.58 -3.32 17.60
C ALA A 49 -13.37 -2.06 17.23
N GLY A 50 -14.47 -2.22 16.45
CA GLY A 50 -15.41 -1.15 16.10
C GLY A 50 -15.00 -0.24 14.93
N LYS A 51 -13.74 -0.23 14.49
CA LYS A 51 -13.23 0.59 13.38
C LYS A 51 -12.93 -0.25 12.15
N SER A 52 -13.29 0.23 10.96
CA SER A 52 -12.90 -0.41 9.70
C SER A 52 -11.39 -0.32 9.48
N ILE A 53 -10.83 -1.25 8.66
CA ILE A 53 -9.39 -1.22 8.34
C ILE A 53 -9.04 0.10 7.64
N ILE A 54 -9.85 0.52 6.66
CA ILE A 54 -9.63 1.80 5.96
C ILE A 54 -9.68 3.00 6.91
N GLN A 55 -10.56 2.98 7.93
CA GLN A 55 -10.60 4.02 8.94
C GLN A 55 -9.27 4.11 9.70
N ARG A 56 -8.73 2.96 10.12
CA ARG A 56 -7.44 2.92 10.82
C ARG A 56 -6.28 3.42 9.97
N GLN A 57 -6.30 3.09 8.67
CA GLN A 57 -5.30 3.58 7.72
C GLN A 57 -5.40 5.09 7.55
N LEU A 58 -6.60 5.63 7.36
CA LEU A 58 -6.80 7.07 7.20
C LEU A 58 -6.43 7.86 8.46
N GLU A 59 -6.68 7.33 9.66
CA GLU A 59 -6.27 7.95 10.94
C GLU A 59 -4.75 8.00 11.12
N MET A 60 -3.97 7.20 10.39
CA MET A 60 -2.51 7.30 10.36
C MET A 60 -1.98 8.32 9.37
N LEU A 61 -2.81 8.78 8.45
CA LEU A 61 -2.46 9.65 7.35
C LEU A 61 -2.84 11.12 7.57
N ASP A 62 -3.07 11.56 8.81
CA ASP A 62 -3.55 12.91 9.12
C ASP A 62 -2.62 14.02 8.61
N GLU A 63 -1.31 13.76 8.53
CA GLU A 63 -0.29 14.71 8.05
C GLU A 63 -0.12 14.73 6.52
N TYR A 64 -0.83 13.83 5.80
CA TYR A 64 -0.74 13.72 4.34
C TYR A 64 -2.01 14.26 3.69
N ASP A 65 -1.86 15.09 2.67
CA ASP A 65 -2.95 15.79 1.96
C ASP A 65 -3.20 15.26 0.54
N ASP A 66 -2.29 14.44 -0.04
CA ASP A 66 -2.52 13.73 -1.30
C ASP A 66 -2.77 12.24 -1.03
N ILE A 67 -4.03 11.92 -0.66
CA ILE A 67 -4.48 10.56 -0.43
C ILE A 67 -5.39 10.12 -1.55
N ARG A 68 -5.11 8.95 -2.11
CA ARG A 68 -5.79 8.35 -3.26
C ARG A 68 -6.27 6.95 -2.91
N VAL A 69 -7.53 6.65 -3.17
CA VAL A 69 -8.10 5.33 -2.92
C VAL A 69 -8.53 4.70 -4.23
N ALA A 70 -7.88 3.59 -4.60
CA ALA A 70 -8.33 2.79 -5.72
C ALA A 70 -9.55 1.97 -5.30
N VAL A 71 -10.68 2.16 -5.97
CA VAL A 71 -11.96 1.51 -5.68
C VAL A 71 -12.44 0.65 -6.86
N GLY A 72 -13.18 -0.41 -6.58
CA GLY A 72 -13.74 -1.32 -7.58
C GLY A 72 -14.93 -2.05 -7.01
N TYR A 73 -14.72 -3.25 -6.43
CA TYR A 73 -15.80 -3.99 -5.78
C TYR A 73 -16.40 -3.19 -4.62
N GLN A 74 -17.72 -3.04 -4.61
CA GLN A 74 -18.46 -2.24 -3.63
C GLN A 74 -17.91 -0.81 -3.44
N ALA A 75 -17.47 -0.18 -4.52
CA ALA A 75 -16.87 1.17 -4.52
C ALA A 75 -17.69 2.17 -3.71
N GLU A 76 -19.02 2.19 -3.89
CA GLU A 76 -19.92 3.13 -3.18
C GLU A 76 -19.82 3.00 -1.65
N LYS A 77 -19.69 1.75 -1.13
CA LYS A 77 -19.55 1.51 0.32
C LYS A 77 -18.21 2.02 0.84
N VAL A 78 -17.12 1.76 0.08
CA VAL A 78 -15.78 2.26 0.44
C VAL A 78 -15.76 3.79 0.42
N ILE A 79 -16.29 4.41 -0.64
CA ILE A 79 -16.37 5.87 -0.76
C ILE A 79 -17.17 6.48 0.37
N LYS A 80 -18.32 5.89 0.72
CA LYS A 80 -19.15 6.36 1.82
C LYS A 80 -18.41 6.32 3.15
N GLU A 81 -17.72 5.22 3.44
CA GLU A 81 -16.92 5.06 4.66
C GLU A 81 -15.79 6.09 4.70
N VAL A 82 -15.00 6.20 3.61
CA VAL A 82 -13.89 7.17 3.51
C VAL A 82 -14.38 8.60 3.70
N LYS A 83 -15.46 9.01 3.00
CA LYS A 83 -16.01 10.38 3.09
C LYS A 83 -16.58 10.71 4.45
N HIS A 84 -16.98 9.72 5.24
CA HIS A 84 -17.40 9.91 6.62
C HIS A 84 -16.24 10.31 7.54
N ILE A 85 -15.03 9.79 7.24
CA ILE A 85 -13.82 10.00 8.02
C ILE A 85 -13.07 11.24 7.53
N ARG A 86 -12.90 11.34 6.19
CA ARG A 86 -12.06 12.34 5.54
C ARG A 86 -12.63 12.72 4.16
N LYS A 87 -12.64 14.04 3.82
CA LYS A 87 -13.29 14.53 2.59
C LYS A 87 -12.31 14.86 1.46
N ASP A 88 -11.05 15.06 1.76
CA ASP A 88 -9.97 15.46 0.86
C ASP A 88 -9.26 14.27 0.20
N VAL A 89 -9.99 13.19 -0.09
CA VAL A 89 -9.48 11.96 -0.68
C VAL A 89 -9.90 11.88 -2.15
N MET A 90 -8.94 11.57 -3.04
CA MET A 90 -9.17 11.27 -4.44
C MET A 90 -9.56 9.80 -4.63
N PHE A 91 -10.53 9.53 -5.49
CA PHE A 91 -10.95 8.16 -5.82
C PHE A 91 -10.62 7.85 -7.28
N ALA A 92 -9.94 6.72 -7.50
CA ALA A 92 -9.70 6.18 -8.83
C ALA A 92 -10.48 4.86 -8.98
N PHE A 93 -11.28 4.77 -10.05
CA PHE A 93 -12.16 3.62 -10.27
C PHE A 93 -11.51 2.58 -11.17
N ASN A 94 -11.44 1.34 -10.70
CA ASN A 94 -11.16 0.19 -11.54
C ASN A 94 -12.46 -0.58 -11.81
N ASN A 95 -13.12 -0.29 -12.91
CA ASN A 95 -14.36 -0.96 -13.31
C ASN A 95 -14.15 -2.41 -13.70
N ASP A 96 -12.93 -2.76 -14.12
CA ASP A 96 -12.54 -4.10 -14.54
C ASP A 96 -11.89 -4.93 -13.42
N TYR A 97 -12.13 -4.58 -12.16
CA TYR A 97 -11.55 -5.22 -10.99
C TYR A 97 -11.69 -6.74 -10.93
N ARG A 98 -12.67 -7.32 -11.66
CA ARG A 98 -12.87 -8.77 -11.77
C ARG A 98 -11.88 -9.46 -12.69
N LYS A 99 -11.31 -8.73 -13.64
CA LYS A 99 -10.45 -9.25 -14.71
C LYS A 99 -9.00 -8.79 -14.55
N THR A 100 -8.76 -7.78 -13.73
CA THR A 100 -7.47 -7.11 -13.61
C THR A 100 -6.90 -7.26 -12.21
N GLY A 101 -5.56 -7.18 -12.11
CA GLY A 101 -4.85 -7.22 -10.83
C GLY A 101 -4.76 -5.86 -10.13
N SER A 102 -4.09 -5.85 -8.98
CA SER A 102 -3.82 -4.65 -8.19
C SER A 102 -3.00 -3.60 -8.93
N GLY A 103 -2.10 -4.02 -9.83
CA GLY A 103 -1.29 -3.12 -10.66
C GLY A 103 -2.14 -2.19 -11.53
N VAL A 104 -3.21 -2.71 -12.17
CA VAL A 104 -4.15 -1.88 -12.96
C VAL A 104 -4.94 -0.93 -12.05
N SER A 105 -5.32 -1.35 -10.85
CA SER A 105 -5.97 -0.46 -9.90
C SER A 105 -5.03 0.68 -9.46
N LEU A 106 -3.77 0.36 -9.23
CA LEU A 106 -2.72 1.32 -8.90
C LEU A 106 -2.48 2.30 -10.04
N SER A 107 -2.34 1.85 -11.29
CA SER A 107 -2.05 2.71 -12.44
C SER A 107 -3.09 3.84 -12.60
N LYS A 108 -4.35 3.55 -12.30
CA LYS A 108 -5.43 4.55 -12.34
C LYS A 108 -5.32 5.66 -11.30
N THR A 109 -4.51 5.47 -10.25
CA THR A 109 -4.26 6.47 -9.20
C THR A 109 -3.07 7.37 -9.48
N LEU A 110 -2.25 7.07 -10.50
CA LEU A 110 -0.96 7.73 -10.70
C LEU A 110 -1.03 9.08 -11.41
N ILE A 111 -2.17 9.45 -12.02
CA ILE A 111 -2.33 10.73 -12.73
C ILE A 111 -2.12 11.88 -11.76
N GLY A 112 -1.10 12.73 -12.03
CA GLY A 112 -0.73 13.84 -11.16
C GLY A 112 -0.19 13.42 -9.79
N ALA A 113 0.33 12.20 -9.65
CA ALA A 113 0.98 11.77 -8.42
C ALA A 113 2.26 12.59 -8.17
N ARG A 114 2.55 12.82 -6.91
CA ARG A 114 3.76 13.51 -6.42
C ARG A 114 5.01 12.67 -6.71
N LYS A 115 6.17 13.18 -6.32
CA LYS A 115 7.47 12.55 -6.59
C LYS A 115 7.54 11.10 -6.10
N TYR A 116 7.06 10.83 -4.90
CA TYR A 116 6.98 9.49 -4.33
C TYR A 116 5.53 9.06 -4.18
N VAL A 117 5.29 7.77 -4.42
CA VAL A 117 4.01 7.13 -4.16
C VAL A 117 4.20 6.07 -3.09
N VAL A 118 3.49 6.23 -1.98
CA VAL A 118 3.36 5.20 -0.94
C VAL A 118 2.14 4.36 -1.27
N ILE A 119 2.35 3.07 -1.45
CA ILE A 119 1.31 2.10 -1.80
C ILE A 119 1.01 1.24 -0.59
N MET A 120 -0.26 1.20 -0.18
CA MET A 120 -0.78 0.39 0.92
C MET A 120 -1.88 -0.54 0.43
N ASP A 121 -1.82 -1.81 0.82
CA ASP A 121 -2.96 -2.70 0.60
C ASP A 121 -4.12 -2.31 1.52
N GLY A 122 -5.34 -2.35 0.99
CA GLY A 122 -6.55 -1.92 1.70
C GLY A 122 -6.96 -2.80 2.88
N ASP A 123 -6.27 -3.92 3.10
CA ASP A 123 -6.42 -4.83 4.25
C ASP A 123 -5.21 -4.84 5.18
N LEU A 124 -4.24 -3.95 4.96
CA LEU A 124 -3.06 -3.81 5.81
C LEU A 124 -3.43 -3.21 7.17
N LEU A 125 -3.04 -3.91 8.23
CA LEU A 125 -2.97 -3.40 9.59
C LEU A 125 -1.51 -3.26 9.99
N ILE A 126 -1.10 -2.06 10.25
CA ILE A 126 0.26 -1.73 10.64
C ILE A 126 0.27 -0.99 11.99
N ASN A 127 1.30 -1.20 12.79
CA ASN A 127 1.57 -0.42 13.98
C ASN A 127 1.99 1.01 13.58
N ARG A 128 1.58 2.03 14.37
CA ARG A 128 1.91 3.43 14.09
C ARG A 128 3.42 3.70 14.09
N ASP A 129 4.16 3.09 15.00
CA ASP A 129 5.61 3.31 15.09
C ASP A 129 6.34 2.72 13.88
N ASP A 130 5.91 1.52 13.42
CA ASP A 130 6.45 0.90 12.21
C ASP A 130 6.07 1.70 10.95
N PHE A 131 4.84 2.23 10.90
CA PHE A 131 4.42 3.12 9.82
C PHE A 131 5.27 4.41 9.79
N ASN A 132 5.44 5.07 10.94
CA ASN A 132 6.25 6.28 11.03
C ASN A 132 7.70 6.04 10.63
N ARG A 133 8.29 4.91 11.06
CA ARG A 133 9.64 4.50 10.65
C ARG A 133 9.73 4.30 9.14
N PHE A 134 8.76 3.62 8.54
CA PHE A 134 8.69 3.43 7.09
C PHE A 134 8.59 4.77 6.35
N MET A 135 7.72 5.66 6.81
CA MET A 135 7.52 6.96 6.17
C MET A 135 8.75 7.87 6.30
N SER A 136 9.52 7.75 7.38
CA SER A 136 10.75 8.52 7.61
C SER A 136 11.93 8.08 6.73
N GLU A 137 11.85 6.94 6.03
CA GLU A 137 12.89 6.51 5.11
C GLU A 137 13.01 7.51 3.95
N PRO A 138 14.19 8.09 3.68
CA PRO A 138 14.33 9.14 2.67
C PRO A 138 14.33 8.64 1.22
N GLN A 139 14.42 7.32 1.03
CA GLN A 139 14.54 6.69 -0.29
C GLN A 139 13.35 5.79 -0.59
N GLU A 140 13.36 5.22 -1.81
CA GLU A 140 12.46 4.12 -2.16
C GLU A 140 12.71 2.94 -1.23
N CYS A 141 11.64 2.37 -0.72
CA CYS A 141 11.72 1.22 0.17
C CYS A 141 10.45 0.36 0.08
N ILE A 142 10.57 -0.88 0.51
CA ILE A 142 9.44 -1.77 0.72
C ILE A 142 9.50 -2.36 2.13
N SER A 143 8.34 -2.61 2.71
CA SER A 143 8.25 -3.30 3.99
C SER A 143 8.52 -4.78 3.81
N VAL A 144 9.30 -5.36 4.72
CA VAL A 144 9.68 -6.77 4.73
C VAL A 144 9.31 -7.36 6.08
N CYS A 145 8.73 -8.55 6.10
CA CYS A 145 8.47 -9.32 7.32
C CYS A 145 8.86 -10.78 7.14
N GLU A 146 8.97 -11.52 8.24
CA GLU A 146 9.11 -12.97 8.15
C GLU A 146 7.88 -13.60 7.49
N SER A 147 8.09 -14.63 6.68
CA SER A 147 7.05 -15.26 5.89
C SER A 147 6.12 -16.11 6.76
N HIS A 148 4.88 -15.66 6.93
CA HIS A 148 3.82 -16.34 7.68
C HIS A 148 2.47 -16.32 6.98
N SER A 149 2.35 -15.63 5.81
CA SER A 149 1.08 -15.56 5.11
C SER A 149 0.77 -16.84 4.35
N SER A 150 -0.52 -17.09 4.10
CA SER A 150 -0.97 -18.23 3.29
C SER A 150 -0.62 -18.07 1.80
N GLU A 151 -0.39 -16.86 1.34
CA GLU A 151 -0.04 -16.51 -0.05
C GLU A 151 1.05 -15.42 -0.02
N PRO A 152 2.27 -15.77 0.37
CA PRO A 152 3.35 -14.81 0.48
C PRO A 152 3.87 -14.36 -0.88
N ILE A 153 4.25 -13.10 -0.98
CA ILE A 153 5.14 -12.63 -2.02
C ILE A 153 6.55 -12.69 -1.44
N TYR A 154 7.27 -13.74 -1.78
CA TYR A 154 8.59 -14.01 -1.22
C TYR A 154 9.65 -13.03 -1.72
N LEU A 155 10.62 -12.75 -0.86
CA LEU A 155 11.71 -11.82 -1.13
C LEU A 155 13.07 -12.46 -0.83
N ALA A 156 14.06 -12.20 -1.70
CA ALA A 156 15.46 -12.36 -1.38
C ALA A 156 15.97 -11.06 -0.74
N VAL A 157 16.44 -11.16 0.50
CA VAL A 157 16.93 -10.01 1.26
C VAL A 157 18.36 -10.28 1.72
N SER A 158 19.29 -9.38 1.42
CA SER A 158 20.65 -9.38 1.95
C SER A 158 21.11 -7.95 2.20
N ASN A 159 21.91 -7.75 3.26
CA ASN A 159 22.44 -6.44 3.64
C ASN A 159 21.37 -5.33 3.78
N ASN A 160 20.17 -5.69 4.28
CA ASN A 160 19.00 -4.82 4.36
C ASN A 160 18.46 -4.29 3.02
N GLU A 161 18.81 -4.97 1.92
CA GLU A 161 18.30 -4.66 0.60
C GLU A 161 17.48 -5.82 0.07
N VAL A 162 16.38 -5.50 -0.60
CA VAL A 162 15.59 -6.47 -1.35
C VAL A 162 16.21 -6.60 -2.74
N ASN A 163 16.73 -7.79 -3.03
CA ASN A 163 17.41 -8.06 -4.28
C ASN A 163 16.45 -8.59 -5.36
N GLU A 164 15.44 -9.37 -4.95
CA GLU A 164 14.57 -10.05 -5.91
C GLU A 164 13.23 -10.44 -5.27
N PHE A 165 12.17 -10.45 -6.10
CA PHE A 165 10.89 -11.10 -5.80
C PHE A 165 10.96 -12.56 -6.24
N LEU A 166 10.76 -13.48 -5.30
CA LEU A 166 10.93 -14.91 -5.55
C LEU A 166 9.59 -15.61 -5.79
N ARG A 167 9.62 -16.63 -6.64
CA ARG A 167 8.50 -17.58 -6.84
C ARG A 167 8.57 -18.79 -5.91
N SER A 168 9.73 -19.02 -5.29
CA SER A 168 9.97 -20.11 -4.35
C SER A 168 9.96 -19.63 -2.89
N PRO A 169 9.66 -20.51 -1.91
CA PRO A 169 9.68 -20.15 -0.50
C PRO A 169 10.99 -19.48 -0.05
N SER A 170 10.84 -18.43 0.76
CA SER A 170 11.94 -17.70 1.40
C SER A 170 11.57 -17.37 2.85
N LYS A 171 12.57 -17.02 3.65
CA LYS A 171 12.39 -16.52 5.02
C LYS A 171 11.55 -15.25 5.08
N TYR A 172 11.61 -14.43 4.04
CA TYR A 172 11.00 -13.11 4.00
C TYR A 172 9.89 -12.99 2.98
N GLU A 173 8.86 -12.22 3.31
CA GLU A 173 7.79 -11.82 2.42
C GLU A 173 7.59 -10.29 2.42
N TRP A 174 6.96 -9.78 1.37
CA TRP A 174 6.56 -8.39 1.27
C TRP A 174 5.46 -8.04 2.29
N GLY A 175 5.68 -6.98 3.05
CA GLY A 175 4.77 -6.53 4.12
C GLY A 175 3.62 -5.63 3.66
N CYS A 176 3.27 -5.62 2.37
CA CYS A 176 2.13 -4.89 1.78
C CYS A 176 2.22 -3.35 1.89
N LEU A 177 3.42 -2.80 2.02
CA LEU A 177 3.69 -1.37 2.03
C LEU A 177 4.94 -1.09 1.20
N SER A 178 4.84 -0.14 0.26
CA SER A 178 5.95 0.23 -0.64
C SER A 178 5.98 1.73 -0.85
N LYS A 179 7.17 2.32 -0.95
CA LYS A 179 7.40 3.71 -1.35
C LYS A 179 8.30 3.72 -2.58
N VAL A 180 7.79 4.24 -3.68
CA VAL A 180 8.43 4.15 -5.01
C VAL A 180 8.33 5.49 -5.71
N LEU A 181 9.31 5.84 -6.54
CA LEU A 181 9.24 7.01 -7.42
C LEU A 181 8.06 6.86 -8.39
N SER A 182 7.22 7.89 -8.47
CA SER A 182 6.06 7.91 -9.36
C SER A 182 6.43 7.66 -10.83
N SER A 183 7.58 8.17 -11.27
CA SER A 183 8.11 7.97 -12.63
C SER A 183 8.36 6.49 -12.95
N ARG A 184 8.83 5.69 -11.99
CA ARG A 184 9.01 4.24 -12.18
C ARG A 184 7.68 3.51 -12.29
N LEU A 185 6.70 3.88 -11.47
CA LEU A 185 5.36 3.28 -11.51
C LEU A 185 4.64 3.61 -12.83
N ILE A 186 4.75 4.85 -13.30
CA ILE A 186 4.15 5.28 -14.57
C ILE A 186 4.78 4.53 -15.75
N ALA A 187 6.10 4.41 -15.78
CA ALA A 187 6.80 3.64 -16.83
C ALA A 187 6.38 2.15 -16.82
N GLY A 188 6.24 1.54 -15.62
CA GLY A 188 5.76 0.17 -15.48
C GLY A 188 4.29 -0.01 -15.90
N ALA A 189 3.45 0.99 -15.65
CA ALA A 189 2.04 0.96 -16.03
C ALA A 189 1.85 1.02 -17.58
N GLN A 190 2.66 1.80 -18.28
CA GLN A 190 2.62 1.87 -19.75
C GLN A 190 2.93 0.52 -20.41
N GLY A 191 3.84 -0.28 -19.84
CA GLY A 191 4.11 -1.63 -20.33
C GLY A 191 2.98 -2.64 -20.09
N ILE A 192 2.02 -2.35 -19.21
CA ILE A 192 0.84 -3.22 -18.99
C ILE A 192 -0.24 -2.99 -20.06
N ASP A 193 -0.37 -1.77 -20.56
CA ASP A 193 -1.37 -1.43 -21.59
C ASP A 193 -0.95 -1.90 -23.00
N GLU A 194 0.31 -2.29 -23.21
CA GLU A 194 0.85 -2.79 -24.49
C GLU A 194 0.83 -4.33 -24.62
N MET A 195 0.45 -5.09 -23.56
CA MET A 195 0.31 -6.56 -23.57
C MET A 195 -1.16 -6.99 -23.68
#